data_40639f3808f5778b900e0d06276c24c6
#
_entry.id   40639f3808f5778b900e0d06276c24c6
#
_cell.length_a   1.000
_cell.length_b   1.000
_cell.length_c   1.000
_cell.angle_alpha   90.00
_cell.angle_beta   90.00
_cell.angle_gamma   90.00
#
_symmetry.space_group_name_H-M   'P 1'
#
loop_
_entity.id
_entity.type
_entity.pdbx_description
1 polymer ?
#
loop_
_entity_poly.entity_id
_entity_poly.type
_entity_poly.pdbx_seq_one_letter_code
_entity_poly.pdbx_strand_id
1 'polypeptide(L)'
;AVERGGSDAWIKFLVLETEDPNIPGSGGKTHSYVTTPSEFFVSCNGAIYPLYAEPADIPAQTVTLVPGGAQRARANDALLGPLVEEERAVGIVLAILQDRVPASFSEVAPSRDRLILADLPTATITERRRLEVEGAGLSVSEYLVRASAATALDERYFLDTALGADIFAITIDRLTLGPNETARLIIVRRSVQQ
;
A
#
# COMPACT_ATOMS: atom_id res chain seq x y z
N ALA A 1 -20.91 -17.49 14.04
CA ALA A 1 -21.78 -16.98 12.94
C ALA A 1 -20.96 -16.08 12.04
N VAL A 2 -21.25 -16.09 10.74
CA VAL A 2 -20.62 -15.23 9.74
C VAL A 2 -21.72 -14.46 9.03
N GLU A 3 -21.58 -13.15 9.00
CA GLU A 3 -22.46 -12.25 8.25
C GLU A 3 -21.66 -11.52 7.17
N ARG A 4 -22.25 -11.24 6.01
CA ARG A 4 -21.61 -10.53 4.90
C ARG A 4 -22.35 -9.24 4.59
N GLY A 5 -21.60 -8.17 4.30
CA GLY A 5 -22.15 -6.91 3.83
C GLY A 5 -21.17 -6.23 2.90
N GLY A 6 -21.39 -6.32 1.59
CA GLY A 6 -20.49 -5.74 0.59
C GLY A 6 -19.09 -6.39 0.60
N SER A 7 -18.07 -5.56 0.85
CA SER A 7 -16.67 -5.99 0.99
C SER A 7 -16.31 -6.48 2.39
N ASP A 8 -17.24 -6.42 3.34
CA ASP A 8 -16.99 -6.71 4.74
C ASP A 8 -17.63 -8.02 5.16
N ALA A 9 -17.02 -8.70 6.13
CA ALA A 9 -17.57 -9.88 6.79
C ALA A 9 -17.39 -9.75 8.31
N TRP A 10 -18.47 -10.00 9.04
CA TRP A 10 -18.46 -10.02 10.51
C TRP A 10 -18.45 -11.45 11.00
N ILE A 11 -17.47 -11.76 11.82
CA ILE A 11 -17.28 -13.09 12.41
C ILE A 11 -17.49 -12.99 13.91
N LYS A 12 -18.49 -13.71 14.42
CA LYS A 12 -18.76 -13.81 15.84
C LYS A 12 -18.64 -15.24 16.31
N PHE A 13 -17.96 -15.44 17.41
CA PHE A 13 -17.98 -16.73 18.11
C PHE A 13 -19.39 -17.01 18.64
N LEU A 14 -19.79 -18.27 18.56
CA LEU A 14 -21.10 -18.67 19.08
C LEU A 14 -21.08 -18.71 20.60
N VAL A 15 -22.13 -18.20 21.19
CA VAL A 15 -22.44 -18.36 22.60
C VAL A 15 -23.50 -19.44 22.71
N LEU A 16 -23.21 -20.50 23.44
CA LEU A 16 -24.18 -21.53 23.72
C LEU A 16 -24.98 -21.12 24.96
N GLU A 17 -26.27 -20.89 24.77
CA GLU A 17 -27.21 -20.69 25.89
C GLU A 17 -27.75 -22.05 26.31
N THR A 18 -27.52 -22.44 27.56
CA THR A 18 -28.08 -23.64 28.16
C THR A 18 -29.04 -23.23 29.29
N GLU A 19 -30.26 -23.74 29.26
CA GLU A 19 -31.18 -23.58 30.37
C GLU A 19 -30.79 -24.52 31.52
N ASP A 20 -30.58 -24.00 32.70
CA ASP A 20 -30.33 -24.84 33.89
C ASP A 20 -31.67 -25.29 34.48
N PRO A 21 -32.02 -26.59 34.40
CA PRO A 21 -33.29 -27.09 34.87
C PRO A 21 -33.42 -27.07 36.40
N ASN A 22 -32.33 -26.74 37.15
CA ASN A 22 -32.31 -26.74 38.59
C ASN A 22 -32.61 -25.40 39.26
N ILE A 23 -32.89 -24.35 38.44
CA ILE A 23 -33.24 -23.04 38.98
C ILE A 23 -34.75 -22.79 38.75
N PRO A 24 -35.62 -23.10 39.73
CA PRO A 24 -37.06 -22.88 39.58
C PRO A 24 -37.38 -21.37 39.62
N GLY A 25 -38.00 -20.86 38.54
CA GLY A 25 -38.69 -19.59 38.59
C GLY A 25 -38.01 -18.34 37.98
N SER A 26 -36.78 -18.45 37.56
CA SER A 26 -36.17 -17.42 36.68
C SER A 26 -35.38 -18.19 35.61
N GLY A 27 -35.80 -18.17 34.39
CA GLY A 27 -35.10 -18.88 33.31
C GLY A 27 -33.59 -18.56 33.32
N GLY A 28 -32.89 -19.22 34.22
CA GLY A 28 -31.44 -19.10 34.43
C GLY A 28 -30.74 -19.65 33.18
N LYS A 29 -30.47 -18.76 32.26
CA LYS A 29 -29.67 -19.07 31.08
C LYS A 29 -28.20 -19.00 31.47
N THR A 30 -27.50 -20.11 31.31
CA THR A 30 -26.05 -20.13 31.42
C THR A 30 -25.44 -19.93 30.04
N HIS A 31 -24.58 -18.94 29.90
CA HIS A 31 -23.88 -18.65 28.65
C HIS A 31 -22.53 -19.38 28.68
N SER A 32 -22.36 -20.30 27.74
CA SER A 32 -21.07 -20.94 27.50
C SER A 32 -20.43 -20.33 26.26
N TYR A 33 -19.26 -19.75 26.44
CA TYR A 33 -18.50 -19.15 25.36
C TYR A 33 -17.57 -20.17 24.73
N VAL A 34 -17.43 -20.12 23.40
CA VAL A 34 -16.42 -20.91 22.70
C VAL A 34 -15.05 -20.37 23.10
N THR A 35 -14.21 -21.24 23.64
CA THR A 35 -12.83 -20.94 24.06
C THR A 35 -11.79 -21.53 23.12
N THR A 36 -12.23 -22.37 22.17
CA THR A 36 -11.34 -23.05 21.24
C THR A 36 -11.02 -22.13 20.05
N PRO A 37 -9.73 -21.96 19.72
CA PRO A 37 -9.34 -21.27 18.52
C PRO A 37 -9.94 -21.91 17.26
N SER A 38 -10.24 -21.07 16.27
CA SER A 38 -10.83 -21.51 15.01
C SER A 38 -9.98 -21.06 13.84
N GLU A 39 -9.69 -21.99 12.94
CA GLU A 39 -9.07 -21.69 11.65
C GLU A 39 -10.17 -21.59 10.59
N PHE A 40 -10.07 -20.57 9.74
CA PHE A 40 -10.98 -20.38 8.62
C PHE A 40 -10.28 -19.69 7.44
N PHE A 41 -10.84 -19.86 6.26
CA PHE A 41 -10.28 -19.35 5.02
C PHE A 41 -11.25 -18.33 4.42
N VAL A 42 -10.73 -17.14 4.09
CA VAL A 42 -11.49 -16.12 3.36
C VAL A 42 -11.02 -16.11 1.92
N SER A 43 -11.92 -16.36 0.98
CA SER A 43 -11.67 -16.21 -0.45
C SER A 43 -12.16 -14.83 -0.91
N CYS A 44 -11.25 -14.02 -1.45
CA CYS A 44 -11.55 -12.69 -1.96
C CYS A 44 -10.74 -12.43 -3.23
N ASN A 45 -11.41 -12.09 -4.33
CA ASN A 45 -10.79 -11.80 -5.64
C ASN A 45 -9.79 -12.86 -6.10
N GLY A 46 -10.11 -14.14 -5.88
CA GLY A 46 -9.24 -15.26 -6.26
C GLY A 46 -8.08 -15.55 -5.29
N ALA A 47 -7.91 -14.75 -4.26
CA ALA A 47 -6.96 -15.01 -3.16
C ALA A 47 -7.64 -15.77 -2.03
N ILE A 48 -6.89 -16.66 -1.39
CA ILE A 48 -7.30 -17.37 -0.18
C ILE A 48 -6.43 -16.87 0.97
N TYR A 49 -7.07 -16.35 2.01
CA TYR A 49 -6.45 -15.88 3.23
C TYR A 49 -6.72 -16.88 4.35
N PRO A 50 -5.73 -17.63 4.82
CA PRO A 50 -5.87 -18.42 6.03
C PRO A 50 -5.88 -17.48 7.23
N LEU A 51 -6.90 -17.60 8.08
CA LEU A 51 -7.07 -16.79 9.28
C LEU A 51 -7.22 -17.72 10.48
N TYR A 52 -6.62 -17.31 11.58
CA TYR A 52 -6.70 -17.95 12.84
C TYR A 52 -7.32 -16.97 13.85
N ALA A 53 -8.44 -17.37 14.44
CA ALA A 53 -9.13 -16.53 15.41
C ALA A 53 -9.16 -17.20 16.77
N GLU A 54 -8.66 -16.49 17.76
CA GLU A 54 -8.70 -16.88 19.17
C GLU A 54 -9.75 -16.05 19.91
N PRO A 55 -10.69 -16.69 20.61
CA PRO A 55 -11.66 -15.97 21.40
C PRO A 55 -10.97 -15.23 22.55
N ALA A 56 -11.22 -13.95 22.70
CA ALA A 56 -10.68 -13.11 23.78
C ALA A 56 -11.74 -12.11 24.23
N ASP A 57 -11.68 -11.72 25.50
CA ASP A 57 -12.53 -10.67 26.07
C ASP A 57 -11.93 -9.29 25.78
N ILE A 58 -11.98 -8.91 24.52
CA ILE A 58 -11.47 -7.64 24.00
C ILE A 58 -12.50 -7.03 23.04
N PRO A 59 -12.47 -5.71 22.82
CA PRO A 59 -13.30 -5.07 21.80
C PRO A 59 -13.12 -5.72 20.42
N ALA A 60 -14.16 -5.64 19.58
CA ALA A 60 -14.12 -6.14 18.22
C ALA A 60 -12.89 -5.60 17.46
N GLN A 61 -12.18 -6.52 16.78
CA GLN A 61 -11.01 -6.18 15.98
C GLN A 61 -11.40 -6.11 14.52
N THR A 62 -10.90 -5.09 13.82
CA THR A 62 -11.02 -4.99 12.36
C THR A 62 -9.71 -5.42 11.72
N VAL A 63 -9.78 -6.39 10.83
CA VAL A 63 -8.64 -6.88 10.05
C VAL A 63 -8.89 -6.58 8.57
N THR A 64 -7.98 -5.83 7.95
CA THR A 64 -8.02 -5.57 6.52
C THR A 64 -7.18 -6.61 5.78
N LEU A 65 -7.81 -7.34 4.87
CA LEU A 65 -7.11 -8.33 4.04
C LEU A 65 -6.58 -7.64 2.79
N VAL A 66 -5.27 -7.72 2.60
CA VAL A 66 -4.59 -7.18 1.41
C VAL A 66 -3.95 -8.32 0.61
N PRO A 67 -3.90 -8.23 -0.73
CA PRO A 67 -3.22 -9.22 -1.57
C PRO A 67 -1.79 -9.47 -1.11
N GLY A 68 -1.40 -10.73 -1.00
CA GLY A 68 -0.01 -11.10 -0.72
C GLY A 68 0.94 -10.78 -1.88
N GLY A 69 2.26 -10.70 -1.63
CA GLY A 69 3.26 -10.33 -2.65
C GLY A 69 3.17 -11.17 -3.92
N ALA A 70 3.02 -12.49 -3.82
CA ALA A 70 2.91 -13.36 -4.98
C ALA A 70 1.66 -13.08 -5.85
N GLN A 71 0.55 -12.67 -5.24
CA GLN A 71 -0.66 -12.33 -5.98
C GLN A 71 -0.55 -10.96 -6.62
N ARG A 72 0.05 -9.99 -5.94
CA ARG A 72 0.36 -8.68 -6.53
C ARG A 72 1.33 -8.82 -7.70
N ALA A 73 2.37 -9.65 -7.56
CA ALA A 73 3.30 -9.95 -8.63
C ALA A 73 2.61 -10.52 -9.89
N ARG A 74 1.67 -11.45 -9.72
CA ARG A 74 0.87 -11.99 -10.85
C ARG A 74 -0.01 -10.92 -11.49
N ALA A 75 -0.64 -10.07 -10.68
CA ALA A 75 -1.48 -8.99 -11.20
C ALA A 75 -0.63 -7.94 -11.94
N ASN A 76 0.56 -7.63 -11.43
CA ASN A 76 1.51 -6.73 -12.09
C ASN A 76 2.08 -7.35 -13.37
N ASP A 77 2.36 -8.65 -13.38
CA ASP A 77 2.79 -9.37 -14.59
C ASP A 77 1.70 -9.36 -15.67
N ALA A 78 0.45 -9.56 -15.29
CA ALA A 78 -0.66 -9.44 -16.24
C ALA A 78 -0.82 -8.02 -16.82
N LEU A 79 -0.51 -6.99 -16.02
CA LEU A 79 -0.62 -5.59 -16.43
C LEU A 79 0.60 -5.10 -17.23
N LEU A 80 1.80 -5.46 -16.80
CA LEU A 80 3.06 -4.91 -17.29
C LEU A 80 3.91 -5.92 -18.05
N GLY A 81 3.71 -7.23 -17.84
CA GLY A 81 4.50 -8.30 -18.43
C GLY A 81 4.62 -8.27 -19.96
N PRO A 82 3.53 -7.96 -20.70
CA PRO A 82 3.59 -7.83 -22.16
C PRO A 82 4.41 -6.65 -22.68
N LEU A 83 4.72 -5.68 -21.81
CA LEU A 83 5.41 -4.44 -22.19
C LEU A 83 6.92 -4.60 -22.05
N VAL A 84 7.68 -3.88 -22.88
CA VAL A 84 9.12 -3.72 -22.67
C VAL A 84 9.39 -2.82 -21.46
N GLU A 85 10.62 -2.85 -20.92
CA GLU A 85 10.94 -2.19 -19.64
C GLU A 85 10.64 -0.69 -19.65
N GLU A 86 10.94 -0.02 -20.75
CA GLU A 86 10.68 1.41 -20.94
C GLU A 86 9.18 1.73 -20.93
N GLU A 87 8.37 0.91 -21.61
CA GLU A 87 6.91 1.07 -21.63
C GLU A 87 6.30 0.83 -20.25
N ARG A 88 6.85 -0.13 -19.47
CA ARG A 88 6.45 -0.36 -18.09
C ARG A 88 6.69 0.89 -17.24
N ALA A 89 7.89 1.49 -17.35
CA ALA A 89 8.21 2.72 -16.64
C ALA A 89 7.26 3.87 -17.01
N VAL A 90 6.99 4.05 -18.30
CA VAL A 90 6.03 5.06 -18.77
C VAL A 90 4.63 4.79 -18.23
N GLY A 91 4.15 3.55 -18.27
CA GLY A 91 2.85 3.17 -17.73
C GLY A 91 2.71 3.45 -16.22
N ILE A 92 3.76 3.15 -15.45
CA ILE A 92 3.83 3.43 -14.01
C ILE A 92 3.79 4.95 -13.74
N VAL A 93 4.62 5.72 -14.45
CA VAL A 93 4.69 7.18 -14.33
C VAL A 93 3.33 7.82 -14.63
N LEU A 94 2.68 7.41 -15.72
CA LEU A 94 1.37 7.91 -16.10
C LEU A 94 0.30 7.58 -15.05
N ALA A 95 0.30 6.37 -14.50
CA ALA A 95 -0.63 5.98 -13.44
C ALA A 95 -0.49 6.88 -12.20
N ILE A 96 0.75 7.23 -11.82
CA ILE A 96 1.03 8.09 -10.68
C ILE A 96 0.64 9.56 -10.97
N LEU A 97 0.98 10.09 -12.15
CA LEU A 97 0.62 11.45 -12.54
C LEU A 97 -0.89 11.67 -12.60
N GLN A 98 -1.64 10.63 -13.00
CA GLN A 98 -3.10 10.64 -13.06
C GLN A 98 -3.76 10.29 -11.71
N ASP A 99 -2.97 10.04 -10.65
CA ASP A 99 -3.44 9.55 -9.34
C ASP A 99 -4.32 8.26 -9.46
N ARG A 100 -4.00 7.41 -10.43
CA ARG A 100 -4.67 6.12 -10.72
C ARG A 100 -3.72 4.94 -10.49
N VAL A 101 -3.15 4.90 -9.28
CA VAL A 101 -2.22 3.83 -8.91
C VAL A 101 -2.96 2.49 -8.87
N PRO A 102 -2.48 1.45 -9.58
CA PRO A 102 -3.07 0.11 -9.52
C PRO A 102 -3.05 -0.45 -8.09
N ALA A 103 -4.14 -1.11 -7.69
CA ALA A 103 -4.26 -1.74 -6.37
C ALA A 103 -3.24 -2.88 -6.13
N SER A 104 -2.60 -3.37 -7.20
CA SER A 104 -1.54 -4.37 -7.15
C SER A 104 -0.17 -3.80 -6.77
N PHE A 105 0.00 -2.48 -6.78
CA PHE A 105 1.24 -1.85 -6.30
C PHE A 105 1.20 -1.75 -4.78
N SER A 106 2.31 -2.06 -4.12
CA SER A 106 2.42 -1.94 -2.67
C SER A 106 2.86 -0.54 -2.28
N GLU A 107 2.08 0.12 -1.45
CA GLU A 107 2.50 1.37 -0.83
C GLU A 107 3.42 1.09 0.36
N VAL A 108 4.61 1.66 0.32
CA VAL A 108 5.62 1.59 1.38
C VAL A 108 5.69 2.96 2.04
N ALA A 109 6.00 2.99 3.33
CA ALA A 109 6.16 4.24 4.06
C ALA A 109 7.22 5.13 3.39
N PRO A 110 6.88 6.36 2.97
CA PRO A 110 7.84 7.28 2.37
C PRO A 110 8.86 7.75 3.40
N SER A 111 10.05 8.15 2.93
CA SER A 111 11.03 8.82 3.78
C SER A 111 10.46 10.16 4.27
N ARG A 112 10.79 10.52 5.50
CA ARG A 112 10.44 11.83 6.07
C ARG A 112 11.55 12.86 5.89
N ASP A 113 12.64 12.50 5.23
CA ASP A 113 13.78 13.37 5.03
C ASP A 113 13.47 14.49 4.06
N ARG A 114 14.06 15.64 4.32
CA ARG A 114 14.07 16.77 3.40
C ARG A 114 15.43 16.82 2.75
N LEU A 115 15.44 16.70 1.44
CA LEU A 115 16.66 16.73 0.65
C LEU A 115 16.82 18.12 -0.01
N ILE A 116 18.07 18.59 -0.05
CA ILE A 116 18.49 19.75 -0.83
C ILE A 116 19.67 19.26 -1.65
N LEU A 117 19.56 19.28 -2.97
CA LEU A 117 20.62 18.85 -3.87
C LEU A 117 21.62 20.00 -4.07
N ALA A 118 22.89 19.64 -4.24
CA ALA A 118 23.96 20.63 -4.47
C ALA A 118 23.69 21.49 -5.71
N ASP A 119 23.19 20.89 -6.79
CA ASP A 119 22.89 21.55 -8.06
C ASP A 119 21.53 22.27 -8.04
N LEU A 120 20.75 22.13 -6.96
CA LEU A 120 19.42 22.72 -6.82
C LEU A 120 19.19 23.31 -5.41
N PRO A 121 20.04 24.28 -4.95
CA PRO A 121 20.00 24.79 -3.58
C PRO A 121 18.75 25.61 -3.27
N THR A 122 18.02 26.05 -4.30
CA THR A 122 16.77 26.85 -4.18
C THR A 122 15.53 25.98 -4.03
N ALA A 123 15.65 24.66 -4.05
CA ALA A 123 14.51 23.75 -3.90
C ALA A 123 14.70 22.74 -2.78
N THR A 124 13.61 22.40 -2.12
CA THR A 124 13.52 21.33 -1.13
C THR A 124 12.71 20.17 -1.70
N ILE A 125 13.22 18.97 -1.56
CA ILE A 125 12.63 17.75 -2.08
C ILE A 125 12.17 16.90 -0.91
N THR A 126 10.91 16.46 -0.94
CA THR A 126 10.34 15.58 0.08
C THR A 126 9.61 14.42 -0.58
N GLU A 127 9.82 13.21 -0.10
CA GLU A 127 9.11 12.05 -0.63
C GLU A 127 7.65 12.09 -0.18
N ARG A 128 6.72 12.05 -1.12
CA ARG A 128 5.27 12.03 -0.88
C ARG A 128 4.75 10.59 -0.78
N ARG A 129 5.24 9.73 -1.68
CA ARG A 129 4.76 8.35 -1.82
C ARG A 129 5.91 7.46 -2.30
N ARG A 130 5.92 6.23 -1.82
CA ARG A 130 6.80 5.18 -2.32
C ARG A 130 5.97 3.94 -2.63
N LEU A 131 6.22 3.35 -3.79
CA LEU A 131 5.50 2.17 -4.27
C LEU A 131 6.50 1.10 -4.72
N GLU A 132 6.20 -0.14 -4.36
CA GLU A 132 6.88 -1.32 -4.91
C GLU A 132 5.97 -2.00 -5.92
N VAL A 133 6.56 -2.41 -7.05
CA VAL A 133 5.86 -3.11 -8.13
C VAL A 133 6.34 -4.54 -8.16
N GLU A 134 5.78 -5.36 -7.27
CA GLU A 134 6.20 -6.76 -7.12
C GLU A 134 6.13 -7.52 -8.44
N GLY A 135 7.15 -8.30 -8.72
CA GLY A 135 7.27 -9.10 -9.95
C GLY A 135 7.79 -8.32 -11.17
N ALA A 136 7.73 -6.99 -11.16
CA ALA A 136 8.27 -6.18 -12.26
C ALA A 136 9.74 -5.80 -12.06
N GLY A 137 10.32 -6.02 -10.87
CA GLY A 137 11.67 -5.58 -10.54
C GLY A 137 11.84 -4.06 -10.55
N LEU A 138 10.77 -3.33 -10.31
CA LEU A 138 10.74 -1.87 -10.31
C LEU A 138 10.15 -1.35 -8.99
N SER A 139 10.69 -0.22 -8.56
CA SER A 139 10.11 0.60 -7.48
C SER A 139 9.99 2.03 -7.95
N VAL A 140 9.08 2.79 -7.35
CA VAL A 140 8.85 4.17 -7.73
C VAL A 140 8.62 5.05 -6.52
N SER A 141 9.23 6.24 -6.53
CA SER A 141 8.99 7.27 -5.55
C SER A 141 8.45 8.53 -6.23
N GLU A 142 7.44 9.10 -5.62
CA GLU A 142 6.90 10.41 -5.97
C GLU A 142 7.41 11.41 -4.94
N TYR A 143 8.07 12.46 -5.41
CA TYR A 143 8.56 13.57 -4.59
C TYR A 143 7.82 14.85 -4.91
N LEU A 144 7.76 15.73 -3.92
CA LEU A 144 7.38 17.12 -4.06
C LEU A 144 8.65 17.97 -4.04
N VAL A 145 8.88 18.70 -5.13
CA VAL A 145 9.99 19.65 -5.29
C VAL A 145 9.43 21.05 -5.08
N ARG A 146 9.73 21.68 -3.94
CA ARG A 146 9.24 23.01 -3.60
C ARG A 146 10.36 24.03 -3.74
N ALA A 147 10.16 25.04 -4.59
CA ALA A 147 11.11 26.12 -4.81
C ALA A 147 10.94 27.25 -3.77
N SER A 148 12.05 27.78 -3.26
CA SER A 148 12.09 28.98 -2.40
C SER A 148 12.21 30.28 -3.19
N ALA A 149 12.70 30.20 -4.43
CA ALA A 149 12.85 31.32 -5.39
C ALA A 149 12.47 30.84 -6.79
N ALA A 150 12.37 31.74 -7.76
CA ALA A 150 12.18 31.37 -9.16
C ALA A 150 13.31 30.43 -9.60
N THR A 151 12.95 29.21 -10.03
CA THR A 151 13.88 28.10 -10.27
C THR A 151 13.53 27.40 -11.57
N ALA A 152 14.50 27.23 -12.46
CA ALA A 152 14.39 26.29 -13.59
C ALA A 152 14.83 24.91 -13.14
N LEU A 153 14.08 23.89 -13.52
CA LEU A 153 14.35 22.50 -13.20
C LEU A 153 14.82 21.77 -14.46
N ASP A 154 15.82 20.91 -14.29
CA ASP A 154 16.31 19.98 -15.31
C ASP A 154 16.30 18.56 -14.69
N GLU A 155 15.80 17.58 -15.40
CA GLU A 155 15.75 16.19 -14.92
C GLU A 155 17.13 15.66 -14.50
N ARG A 156 18.20 16.17 -15.10
CA ARG A 156 19.58 15.80 -14.77
C ARG A 156 19.99 16.15 -13.34
N TYR A 157 19.39 17.18 -12.72
CA TYR A 157 19.66 17.52 -11.32
C TYR A 157 19.23 16.40 -10.37
N PHE A 158 18.29 15.55 -10.79
CA PHE A 158 17.76 14.46 -9.98
C PHE A 158 18.48 13.12 -10.18
N LEU A 159 19.54 13.11 -11.00
CA LEU A 159 20.48 11.99 -11.10
C LEU A 159 21.49 12.02 -9.94
N ASP A 160 21.00 12.20 -8.73
CA ASP A 160 21.80 12.31 -7.51
C ASP A 160 21.59 11.06 -6.63
N THR A 161 22.69 10.56 -6.07
CA THR A 161 22.69 9.39 -5.18
C THR A 161 21.84 9.59 -3.92
N ALA A 162 21.62 10.84 -3.49
CA ALA A 162 20.70 11.17 -2.40
C ALA A 162 19.24 10.77 -2.72
N LEU A 163 18.88 10.67 -3.99
CA LEU A 163 17.58 10.17 -4.46
C LEU A 163 17.56 8.66 -4.72
N GLY A 164 18.66 7.97 -4.47
CA GLY A 164 18.84 6.53 -4.57
C GLY A 164 19.73 6.09 -5.73
N ALA A 165 20.09 4.81 -5.71
CA ALA A 165 20.83 4.15 -6.79
C ALA A 165 19.85 3.58 -7.83
N ASP A 166 20.39 3.08 -8.95
CA ASP A 166 19.68 2.34 -9.99
C ASP A 166 18.47 3.08 -10.57
N ILE A 167 18.58 4.41 -10.67
CA ILE A 167 17.56 5.24 -11.31
C ILE A 167 17.42 4.82 -12.77
N PHE A 168 16.22 4.40 -13.15
CA PHE A 168 15.89 3.95 -14.48
C PHE A 168 15.15 5.02 -15.31
N ALA A 169 14.23 5.75 -14.67
CA ALA A 169 13.50 6.83 -15.32
C ALA A 169 13.23 7.96 -14.33
N ILE A 170 13.27 9.19 -14.84
CA ILE A 170 12.92 10.43 -14.13
C ILE A 170 11.87 11.17 -14.94
N THR A 171 10.90 11.73 -14.26
CA THR A 171 9.90 12.61 -14.87
C THR A 171 9.50 13.70 -13.90
N ILE A 172 9.41 14.91 -14.39
CA ILE A 172 8.92 16.06 -13.63
C ILE A 172 7.77 16.74 -14.38
N ASP A 173 6.73 17.12 -13.66
CA ASP A 173 5.51 17.68 -14.26
C ASP A 173 5.63 19.15 -14.68
N ARG A 174 6.63 19.88 -14.14
CA ARG A 174 6.90 21.28 -14.43
C ARG A 174 8.40 21.56 -14.46
N LEU A 175 8.86 22.24 -15.49
CA LEU A 175 10.27 22.60 -15.66
C LEU A 175 10.63 23.99 -15.09
N THR A 176 9.65 24.77 -14.66
CA THR A 176 9.86 26.09 -14.05
C THR A 176 8.93 26.27 -12.87
N LEU A 177 9.48 26.78 -11.77
CA LEU A 177 8.74 27.06 -10.56
C LEU A 177 8.96 28.50 -10.14
N GLY A 178 7.89 29.18 -9.77
CA GLY A 178 7.94 30.43 -9.03
C GLY A 178 8.24 30.20 -7.54
N PRO A 179 8.45 31.26 -6.75
CA PRO A 179 8.65 31.17 -5.31
C PRO A 179 7.47 30.44 -4.62
N ASN A 180 7.76 29.46 -3.79
CA ASN A 180 6.80 28.60 -3.08
C ASN A 180 5.92 27.68 -3.96
N GLU A 181 6.15 27.63 -5.25
CA GLU A 181 5.52 26.64 -6.11
C GLU A 181 6.12 25.25 -5.93
N THR A 182 5.35 24.25 -6.30
CA THR A 182 5.71 22.84 -6.15
C THR A 182 5.53 22.10 -7.47
N ALA A 183 6.52 21.29 -7.85
CA ALA A 183 6.43 20.30 -8.91
C ALA A 183 6.35 18.87 -8.33
N ARG A 184 5.81 17.96 -9.12
CA ARG A 184 5.84 16.50 -8.85
C ARG A 184 7.00 15.90 -9.62
N LEU A 185 7.91 15.26 -8.90
CA LEU A 185 9.03 14.51 -9.44
C LEU A 185 8.76 13.04 -9.22
N ILE A 186 8.82 12.23 -10.27
CA ILE A 186 8.63 10.79 -10.22
C ILE A 186 9.94 10.13 -10.64
N ILE A 187 10.44 9.24 -9.79
CA ILE A 187 11.66 8.47 -10.04
C ILE A 187 11.31 6.98 -10.00
N VAL A 188 11.54 6.31 -11.11
CA VAL A 188 11.45 4.85 -11.21
C VAL A 188 12.86 4.27 -11.06
N ARG A 189 13.00 3.24 -10.22
CA ARG A 189 14.27 2.54 -9.97
C ARG A 189 14.12 1.06 -10.26
N ARG A 190 15.21 0.43 -10.63
CA ARG A 190 15.29 -1.03 -10.62
C ARG A 190 15.41 -1.52 -9.19
N SER A 191 14.51 -2.40 -8.78
CA SER A 191 14.62 -3.08 -7.49
C SER A 191 15.59 -4.25 -7.64
N VAL A 192 16.61 -4.31 -6.79
CA VAL A 192 17.43 -5.52 -6.69
C VAL A 192 16.54 -6.62 -6.11
N GLN A 193 16.21 -7.64 -6.91
CA GLN A 193 15.53 -8.83 -6.38
C GLN A 193 16.47 -9.50 -5.36
N GLN A 194 16.07 -9.45 -4.11
CA GLN A 194 16.69 -10.27 -3.06
C GLN A 194 16.09 -11.66 -3.06
#